data_3db6e25183c53d69817e18e27b7138ba
#
_entry.id   3db6e25183c53d69817e18e27b7138ba
#
_cell.length_a   1.000
_cell.length_b   1.000
_cell.length_c   1.000
_cell.angle_alpha   90.00
_cell.angle_beta   90.00
_cell.angle_gamma   90.00
#
_symmetry.space_group_name_H-M   'P 1'
#
loop_
_entity.id
_entity.type
_entity.pdbx_description
1 polymer ?
#
loop_
_entity_poly.entity_id
_entity_poly.type
_entity_poly.pdbx_seq_one_letter_code
_entity_poly.pdbx_strand_id
1 'polypeptide(L)'
;DGGKVYKKPHYHVLYVAKNAVTLESVRNKIKRALGNKALSHVEIVDGIESVYKYLTHESKDAIKKNKHKYDSQDIIHLNDFDIERYIFLDESQKRSLKNDLLSIVKNEHIVNVIDLMSFLDIYGEEYGIDNMNYVQDVITSNASAFRLWFEGNYQCGYRARYSRIIDSETGEIK
;
A
#
# COMPACT_ATOMS: atom_id res chain seq x y z
N ASP A 1 25.20 -34.50 18.99
CA ASP A 1 24.54 -33.20 19.07
C ASP A 1 25.06 -32.26 17.99
N GLY A 2 24.36 -32.22 16.87
CA GLY A 2 24.61 -31.24 15.82
C GLY A 2 24.15 -29.86 16.26
N GLY A 3 24.99 -29.17 17.05
CA GLY A 3 24.68 -27.84 17.53
C GLY A 3 24.35 -26.90 16.38
N LYS A 4 23.18 -26.30 16.40
CA LYS A 4 22.80 -25.25 15.44
C LYS A 4 23.81 -24.11 15.53
N VAL A 5 24.63 -23.94 14.50
CA VAL A 5 25.55 -22.80 14.41
C VAL A 5 24.71 -21.56 14.07
N TYR A 6 24.47 -20.74 15.06
CA TYR A 6 23.80 -19.45 14.84
C TYR A 6 24.80 -18.47 14.20
N LYS A 7 24.31 -17.74 13.20
CA LYS A 7 25.08 -16.59 12.65
C LYS A 7 25.24 -15.53 13.74
N LYS A 8 26.34 -14.77 13.67
CA LYS A 8 26.53 -13.62 14.56
C LYS A 8 25.34 -12.65 14.45
N PRO A 9 24.91 -12.03 15.53
CA PRO A 9 23.87 -11.00 15.50
C PRO A 9 24.23 -9.94 14.44
N HIS A 10 23.27 -9.60 13.60
CA HIS A 10 23.43 -8.62 12.55
C HIS A 10 22.06 -8.00 12.22
N TYR A 11 22.09 -6.82 11.64
CA TYR A 11 20.90 -6.14 11.15
C TYR A 11 20.82 -6.26 9.63
N HIS A 12 19.62 -6.45 9.15
CA HIS A 12 19.28 -6.21 7.75
C HIS A 12 18.70 -4.81 7.64
N VAL A 13 19.13 -4.05 6.64
CA VAL A 13 18.68 -2.67 6.45
C VAL A 13 18.21 -2.49 5.00
N LEU A 14 16.96 -2.09 4.82
CA LEU A 14 16.45 -1.62 3.56
C LEU A 14 16.58 -0.09 3.53
N TYR A 15 17.44 0.41 2.62
CA TYR A 15 17.67 1.84 2.45
C TYR A 15 17.02 2.32 1.15
N VAL A 16 16.02 3.18 1.28
CA VAL A 16 15.33 3.79 0.15
C VAL A 16 15.82 5.24 -0.01
N ALA A 17 16.46 5.51 -1.14
CA ALA A 17 16.96 6.85 -1.42
C ALA A 17 15.85 7.71 -2.04
N LYS A 18 15.72 8.95 -1.57
CA LYS A 18 14.77 9.94 -2.14
C LYS A 18 15.11 10.30 -3.60
N ASN A 19 16.39 10.30 -3.94
CA ASN A 19 16.90 10.62 -5.29
C ASN A 19 17.80 9.48 -5.76
N ALA A 20 18.05 9.39 -7.06
CA ALA A 20 18.98 8.43 -7.63
C ALA A 20 20.36 8.59 -6.99
N VAL A 21 20.90 7.48 -6.47
CA VAL A 21 22.22 7.40 -5.84
C VAL A 21 22.98 6.18 -6.33
N THR A 22 24.30 6.25 -6.36
CA THR A 22 25.13 5.09 -6.67
C THR A 22 25.30 4.20 -5.44
N LEU A 23 25.45 2.89 -5.67
CA LEU A 23 25.74 1.92 -4.62
C LEU A 23 26.96 2.32 -3.78
N GLU A 24 27.99 2.81 -4.46
CA GLU A 24 29.22 3.27 -3.81
C GLU A 24 28.99 4.47 -2.90
N SER A 25 28.19 5.43 -3.33
CA SER A 25 27.82 6.58 -2.51
C SER A 25 27.11 6.15 -1.21
N VAL A 26 26.17 5.20 -1.32
CA VAL A 26 25.47 4.64 -0.14
C VAL A 26 26.46 3.91 0.77
N ARG A 27 27.28 3.04 0.20
CA ARG A 27 28.32 2.31 0.94
C ARG A 27 29.26 3.26 1.72
N ASN A 28 29.71 4.32 1.07
CA ASN A 28 30.58 5.30 1.68
C ASN A 28 29.90 6.11 2.78
N LYS A 29 28.60 6.45 2.62
CA LYS A 29 27.82 7.09 3.67
C LYS A 29 27.70 6.20 4.91
N ILE A 30 27.36 4.93 4.72
CA ILE A 30 27.21 3.98 5.83
C ILE A 30 28.54 3.78 6.56
N LYS A 31 29.63 3.55 5.81
CA LYS A 31 30.96 3.38 6.39
C LYS A 31 31.44 4.62 7.16
N ARG A 32 31.12 5.81 6.66
CA ARG A 32 31.47 7.07 7.33
C ARG A 32 30.69 7.24 8.64
N ALA A 33 29.41 6.85 8.65
CA ALA A 33 28.54 7.00 9.81
C ALA A 33 28.80 5.93 10.90
N LEU A 34 29.00 4.67 10.49
CA LEU A 34 29.04 3.51 11.39
C LEU A 34 30.40 2.81 11.45
N GLY A 35 31.39 3.27 10.67
CA GLY A 35 32.73 2.68 10.58
C GLY A 35 32.86 1.60 9.51
N ASN A 36 34.10 1.36 9.10
CA ASN A 36 34.41 0.46 7.97
C ASN A 36 33.98 -1.00 8.17
N LYS A 37 33.86 -1.46 9.41
CA LYS A 37 33.49 -2.84 9.76
C LYS A 37 31.98 -3.05 9.91
N ALA A 38 31.18 -1.98 9.87
CA ALA A 38 29.74 -2.05 10.09
C ALA A 38 28.97 -2.66 8.91
N LEU A 39 29.57 -2.70 7.73
CA LEU A 39 28.92 -3.09 6.51
C LEU A 39 29.58 -4.32 5.91
N SER A 40 28.87 -5.44 5.83
CA SER A 40 29.37 -6.67 5.20
C SER A 40 28.99 -6.78 3.72
N HIS A 41 27.77 -6.42 3.36
CA HIS A 41 27.23 -6.54 2.02
C HIS A 41 26.25 -5.41 1.71
N VAL A 42 26.24 -4.94 0.46
CA VAL A 42 25.26 -3.99 -0.08
C VAL A 42 24.95 -4.39 -1.50
N GLU A 43 23.70 -4.50 -1.81
CA GLU A 43 23.20 -4.80 -3.17
C GLU A 43 22.06 -3.84 -3.55
N ILE A 44 21.84 -3.68 -4.84
CA ILE A 44 20.66 -2.99 -5.37
C ILE A 44 19.55 -4.03 -5.48
N VAL A 45 18.36 -3.63 -5.10
CA VAL A 45 17.16 -4.47 -5.16
C VAL A 45 16.14 -3.86 -6.09
N ASP A 46 15.48 -4.69 -6.89
CA ASP A 46 14.51 -4.24 -7.89
C ASP A 46 13.11 -4.01 -7.30
N GLY A 47 12.81 -4.61 -6.15
CA GLY A 47 11.49 -4.50 -5.53
C GLY A 47 11.55 -4.32 -4.01
N ILE A 48 11.09 -3.17 -3.54
CA ILE A 48 11.07 -2.82 -2.11
C ILE A 48 10.16 -3.78 -1.34
N GLU A 49 8.96 -4.05 -1.84
CA GLU A 49 8.01 -4.99 -1.23
C GLU A 49 8.58 -6.40 -1.09
N SER A 50 9.20 -6.92 -2.15
CA SER A 50 9.78 -8.27 -2.15
C SER A 50 10.86 -8.41 -1.08
N VAL A 51 11.72 -7.40 -0.96
CA VAL A 51 12.79 -7.37 0.03
C VAL A 51 12.23 -7.19 1.43
N TYR A 52 11.25 -6.33 1.61
CA TYR A 52 10.58 -6.16 2.90
C TYR A 52 9.99 -7.50 3.37
N LYS A 53 9.20 -8.18 2.54
CA LYS A 53 8.65 -9.51 2.84
C LYS A 53 9.74 -10.58 3.07
N TYR A 54 10.88 -10.46 2.41
CA TYR A 54 12.04 -11.34 2.67
C TYR A 54 12.65 -11.09 4.04
N LEU A 55 12.83 -9.83 4.42
CA LEU A 55 13.41 -9.44 5.72
C LEU A 55 12.49 -9.77 6.89
N THR A 56 11.19 -9.61 6.73
CA THR A 56 10.17 -9.97 7.74
C THR A 56 9.85 -11.46 7.79
N HIS A 57 10.47 -12.27 6.91
CA HIS A 57 10.21 -13.69 6.73
C HIS A 57 8.77 -14.02 6.25
N GLU A 58 8.12 -13.10 5.58
CA GLU A 58 6.80 -13.29 4.97
C GLU A 58 6.86 -13.75 3.50
N SER A 59 8.06 -13.88 2.94
CA SER A 59 8.25 -14.39 1.58
C SER A 59 7.83 -15.87 1.48
N LYS A 60 7.38 -16.28 0.28
CA LYS A 60 6.99 -17.68 0.02
C LYS A 60 8.07 -18.70 0.40
N ASP A 61 9.35 -18.36 0.17
CA ASP A 61 10.48 -19.23 0.52
C ASP A 61 10.69 -19.30 2.04
N ALA A 62 10.52 -18.21 2.76
CA ALA A 62 10.65 -18.18 4.21
C ALA A 62 9.52 -18.98 4.88
N ILE A 63 8.29 -18.86 4.39
CA ILE A 63 7.13 -19.64 4.85
C ILE A 63 7.34 -21.14 4.59
N LYS A 64 7.78 -21.52 3.38
CA LYS A 64 8.09 -22.90 3.02
C LYS A 64 9.17 -23.52 3.89
N LYS A 65 10.16 -22.74 4.31
CA LYS A 65 11.24 -23.16 5.22
C LYS A 65 10.89 -23.04 6.69
N ASN A 66 9.66 -22.72 7.02
CA ASN A 66 9.17 -22.52 8.39
C ASN A 66 10.10 -21.60 9.22
N LYS A 67 10.55 -20.49 8.64
CA LYS A 67 11.36 -19.52 9.34
C LYS A 67 10.48 -18.74 10.34
N HIS A 68 11.10 -18.30 11.43
CA HIS A 68 10.45 -17.42 12.40
C HIS A 68 9.97 -16.14 11.70
N LYS A 69 8.67 -15.82 11.80
CA LYS A 69 8.12 -14.56 11.34
C LYS A 69 8.42 -13.49 12.40
N TYR A 70 8.92 -12.35 11.97
CA TYR A 70 9.17 -11.23 12.87
C TYR A 70 7.88 -10.49 13.18
N ASP A 71 7.73 -10.07 14.41
CA ASP A 71 6.65 -9.19 14.82
C ASP A 71 6.94 -7.74 14.41
N SER A 72 5.90 -6.91 14.37
CA SER A 72 6.04 -5.48 14.05
C SER A 72 7.00 -4.74 15.01
N GLN A 73 7.16 -5.24 16.23
CA GLN A 73 8.10 -4.70 17.23
C GLN A 73 9.58 -4.93 16.88
N ASP A 74 9.86 -5.95 16.06
CA ASP A 74 11.23 -6.27 15.61
C ASP A 74 11.65 -5.44 14.40
N ILE A 75 10.71 -4.69 13.82
CA ILE A 75 10.91 -3.91 12.60
C ILE A 75 10.98 -2.44 12.99
N ILE A 76 12.12 -1.81 12.73
CA ILE A 76 12.33 -0.39 13.03
C ILE A 76 12.17 0.41 11.73
N HIS A 77 11.16 1.22 11.66
CA HIS A 77 10.97 2.19 10.59
C HIS A 77 11.61 3.53 10.98
N LEU A 78 12.42 4.08 10.08
CA LEU A 78 13.12 5.34 10.29
C LEU A 78 12.73 6.34 9.20
N ASN A 79 12.74 7.63 9.53
CA ASN A 79 12.47 8.75 8.61
C ASN A 79 11.11 8.62 7.91
N ASP A 80 10.07 8.32 8.65
CA ASP A 80 8.70 8.18 8.15
C ASP A 80 8.59 7.16 7.01
N PHE A 81 9.40 6.09 7.06
CA PHE A 81 9.30 5.01 6.09
C PHE A 81 7.95 4.32 6.25
N ASP A 82 7.21 4.30 5.16
CA ASP A 82 5.91 3.67 5.05
C ASP A 82 5.97 2.67 3.90
N ILE A 83 5.85 1.38 4.21
CA ILE A 83 5.90 0.30 3.21
C ILE A 83 4.72 0.36 2.24
N GLU A 84 3.57 0.85 2.68
CA GLU A 84 2.36 0.93 1.86
C GLU A 84 2.56 1.78 0.60
N ARG A 85 3.50 2.72 0.63
CA ARG A 85 3.89 3.52 -0.55
C ARG A 85 4.58 2.71 -1.65
N TYR A 86 5.03 1.50 -1.36
CA TYR A 86 5.83 0.64 -2.24
C TYR A 86 5.16 -0.69 -2.55
N ILE A 87 4.00 -0.94 -1.96
CA ILE A 87 3.18 -2.09 -2.29
C ILE A 87 2.32 -1.70 -3.49
N PHE A 88 2.41 -2.48 -4.55
CA PHE A 88 1.64 -2.26 -5.76
C PHE A 88 0.76 -3.47 -6.01
N LEU A 89 -0.49 -3.21 -6.36
CA LEU A 89 -1.38 -4.27 -6.81
C LEU A 89 -0.89 -4.84 -8.15
N ASP A 90 -0.88 -6.16 -8.27
CA ASP A 90 -0.70 -6.81 -9.56
C ASP A 90 -1.93 -6.60 -10.47
N GLU A 91 -1.82 -6.93 -11.76
CA GLU A 91 -2.89 -6.70 -12.72
C GLU A 91 -4.18 -7.48 -12.40
N SER A 92 -4.08 -8.63 -11.75
CA SER A 92 -5.25 -9.41 -11.30
C SER A 92 -5.95 -8.72 -10.14
N GLN A 93 -5.18 -8.24 -9.16
CA GLN A 93 -5.68 -7.50 -8.00
C GLN A 93 -6.33 -6.17 -8.42
N LYS A 94 -5.68 -5.41 -9.33
CA LYS A 94 -6.27 -4.18 -9.89
C LYS A 94 -7.60 -4.45 -10.60
N ARG A 95 -7.67 -5.56 -11.34
CA ARG A 95 -8.91 -5.97 -12.03
C ARG A 95 -10.00 -6.34 -11.03
N SER A 96 -9.65 -7.09 -9.98
CA SER A 96 -10.59 -7.43 -8.91
C SER A 96 -11.12 -6.16 -8.25
N LEU A 97 -10.23 -5.31 -7.74
CA LEU A 97 -10.62 -4.06 -7.09
C LEU A 97 -11.48 -3.17 -8.01
N LYS A 98 -11.14 -3.08 -9.30
CA LYS A 98 -12.00 -2.36 -10.27
C LYS A 98 -13.41 -2.92 -10.32
N ASN A 99 -13.55 -4.24 -10.39
CA ASN A 99 -14.85 -4.88 -10.46
C ASN A 99 -15.65 -4.67 -9.17
N ASP A 100 -14.99 -4.74 -8.03
CA ASP A 100 -15.61 -4.52 -6.72
C ASP A 100 -16.10 -3.06 -6.61
N LEU A 101 -15.27 -2.10 -6.99
CA LEU A 101 -15.66 -0.68 -7.03
C LEU A 101 -16.82 -0.40 -7.99
N LEU A 102 -16.81 -0.98 -9.20
CA LEU A 102 -17.92 -0.84 -10.14
C LEU A 102 -19.21 -1.51 -9.62
N SER A 103 -19.08 -2.62 -8.90
CA SER A 103 -20.21 -3.28 -8.24
C SER A 103 -20.81 -2.39 -7.16
N ILE A 104 -19.98 -1.74 -6.35
CA ILE A 104 -20.41 -0.75 -5.36
C ILE A 104 -21.13 0.42 -6.04
N VAL A 105 -20.51 1.02 -7.06
CA VAL A 105 -21.12 2.13 -7.83
C VAL A 105 -22.51 1.77 -8.34
N LYS A 106 -22.67 0.55 -8.85
CA LYS A 106 -23.95 0.04 -9.36
C LYS A 106 -24.95 -0.16 -8.25
N ASN A 107 -24.59 -0.89 -7.19
CA ASN A 107 -25.51 -1.34 -6.16
C ASN A 107 -25.94 -0.19 -5.23
N GLU A 108 -25.00 0.71 -4.94
CA GLU A 108 -25.23 1.88 -4.12
C GLU A 108 -25.70 3.11 -4.93
N HIS A 109 -25.88 2.94 -6.23
CA HIS A 109 -26.34 4.00 -7.14
C HIS A 109 -25.53 5.30 -7.06
N ILE A 110 -24.22 5.17 -6.92
CA ILE A 110 -23.29 6.30 -6.77
C ILE A 110 -23.15 7.05 -8.09
N VAL A 111 -23.22 8.38 -8.06
CA VAL A 111 -23.33 9.23 -9.26
C VAL A 111 -22.06 10.04 -9.57
N ASN A 112 -21.06 10.03 -8.72
CA ASN A 112 -19.77 10.71 -8.96
C ASN A 112 -18.68 10.16 -8.06
N VAL A 113 -17.42 10.53 -8.38
CA VAL A 113 -16.24 10.03 -7.66
C VAL A 113 -16.17 10.52 -6.20
N ILE A 114 -16.62 11.74 -5.91
CA ILE A 114 -16.59 12.29 -4.55
C ILE A 114 -17.57 11.51 -3.67
N ASP A 115 -18.75 11.20 -4.20
CA ASP A 115 -19.74 10.39 -3.51
C ASP A 115 -19.22 8.96 -3.25
N LEU A 116 -18.46 8.37 -4.21
CA LEU A 116 -17.81 7.09 -4.03
C LEU A 116 -16.73 7.14 -2.94
N MET A 117 -15.87 8.14 -2.96
CA MET A 117 -14.83 8.28 -1.92
C MET A 117 -15.44 8.44 -0.54
N SER A 118 -16.48 9.29 -0.39
CA SER A 118 -17.19 9.46 0.88
C SER A 118 -17.89 8.19 1.34
N PHE A 119 -18.44 7.40 0.42
CA PHE A 119 -19.01 6.09 0.75
C PHE A 119 -17.92 5.14 1.29
N LEU A 120 -16.77 5.08 0.63
CA LEU A 120 -15.66 4.21 1.03
C LEU A 120 -15.02 4.64 2.35
N ASP A 121 -14.98 5.92 2.66
CA ASP A 121 -14.51 6.42 3.96
C ASP A 121 -15.39 5.91 5.13
N ILE A 122 -16.67 5.64 4.87
CA ILE A 122 -17.63 5.17 5.89
C ILE A 122 -17.72 3.64 5.92
N TYR A 123 -17.78 3.00 4.76
CA TYR A 123 -18.13 1.58 4.61
C TYR A 123 -17.03 0.74 3.96
N GLY A 124 -15.89 1.32 3.55
CA GLY A 124 -14.85 0.63 2.79
C GLY A 124 -14.35 -0.65 3.46
N GLU A 125 -14.16 -0.63 4.78
CA GLU A 125 -13.72 -1.81 5.54
C GLU A 125 -14.71 -2.99 5.44
N GLU A 126 -16.02 -2.72 5.41
CA GLU A 126 -17.06 -3.75 5.27
C GLU A 126 -16.99 -4.45 3.91
N TYR A 127 -16.49 -3.75 2.89
CA TYR A 127 -16.26 -4.27 1.55
C TYR A 127 -14.84 -4.82 1.33
N GLY A 128 -14.00 -4.83 2.37
CA GLY A 128 -12.61 -5.25 2.28
C GLY A 128 -11.72 -4.27 1.51
N ILE A 129 -12.13 -3.00 1.46
CA ILE A 129 -11.40 -1.90 0.79
C ILE A 129 -10.87 -0.96 1.86
N ASP A 130 -9.61 -1.12 2.21
CA ASP A 130 -8.92 -0.41 3.29
C ASP A 130 -7.83 0.56 2.78
N ASN A 131 -7.36 0.40 1.54
CA ASN A 131 -6.30 1.22 0.98
C ASN A 131 -6.80 2.18 -0.11
N MET A 132 -7.03 3.43 0.28
CA MET A 132 -7.55 4.47 -0.61
C MET A 132 -6.58 4.88 -1.73
N ASN A 133 -5.27 4.64 -1.58
CA ASN A 133 -4.30 4.88 -2.65
C ASN A 133 -4.54 3.93 -3.82
N TYR A 134 -4.82 2.65 -3.55
CA TYR A 134 -5.17 1.67 -4.58
C TYR A 134 -6.48 2.02 -5.29
N VAL A 135 -7.46 2.51 -4.52
CA VAL A 135 -8.73 2.98 -5.06
C VAL A 135 -8.50 4.13 -6.05
N GLN A 136 -7.71 5.14 -5.67
CA GLN A 136 -7.38 6.27 -6.54
C GLN A 136 -6.67 5.83 -7.81
N ASP A 137 -5.68 4.95 -7.71
CA ASP A 137 -4.93 4.42 -8.85
C ASP A 137 -5.85 3.68 -9.82
N VAL A 138 -6.75 2.82 -9.30
CA VAL A 138 -7.70 2.06 -10.12
C VAL A 138 -8.71 2.98 -10.79
N ILE A 139 -9.28 3.95 -10.07
CA ILE A 139 -10.24 4.91 -10.64
C ILE A 139 -9.57 5.77 -11.71
N THR A 140 -8.39 6.30 -11.44
CA THR A 140 -7.66 7.15 -12.39
C THR A 140 -7.31 6.39 -13.66
N SER A 141 -6.82 5.15 -13.53
CA SER A 141 -6.49 4.29 -14.67
C SER A 141 -7.71 3.82 -15.48
N ASN A 142 -8.91 3.91 -14.92
CA ASN A 142 -10.16 3.45 -15.54
C ASN A 142 -11.25 4.54 -15.55
N ALA A 143 -10.87 5.81 -15.56
CA ALA A 143 -11.77 6.96 -15.39
C ALA A 143 -12.97 6.95 -16.35
N SER A 144 -12.76 6.56 -17.63
CA SER A 144 -13.83 6.48 -18.62
C SER A 144 -14.90 5.45 -18.26
N ALA A 145 -14.50 4.30 -17.70
CA ALA A 145 -15.45 3.27 -17.29
C ALA A 145 -16.27 3.75 -16.10
N PHE A 146 -15.63 4.33 -15.07
CA PHE A 146 -16.34 4.87 -13.91
C PHE A 146 -17.31 5.99 -14.32
N ARG A 147 -16.88 6.90 -15.21
CA ARG A 147 -17.74 7.97 -15.69
C ARG A 147 -19.03 7.44 -16.33
N LEU A 148 -18.95 6.41 -17.16
CA LEU A 148 -20.13 5.80 -17.79
C LEU A 148 -21.14 5.27 -16.75
N TRP A 149 -20.66 4.65 -15.67
CA TRP A 149 -21.51 4.15 -14.60
C TRP A 149 -22.12 5.28 -13.77
N PHE A 150 -21.34 6.30 -13.45
CA PHE A 150 -21.84 7.48 -12.75
C PHE A 150 -22.92 8.22 -13.55
N GLU A 151 -22.66 8.43 -14.85
CA GLU A 151 -23.63 9.06 -15.76
C GLU A 151 -24.91 8.22 -15.86
N GLY A 152 -24.78 6.90 -16.00
CA GLY A 152 -25.92 5.98 -16.03
C GLY A 152 -26.80 6.09 -14.80
N ASN A 153 -26.20 6.06 -13.61
CA ASN A 153 -26.93 6.24 -12.37
C ASN A 153 -27.61 7.62 -12.28
N TYR A 154 -26.90 8.68 -12.66
CA TYR A 154 -27.45 10.03 -12.68
C TYR A 154 -28.65 10.15 -13.64
N GLN A 155 -28.58 9.56 -14.84
CA GLN A 155 -29.66 9.53 -15.83
C GLN A 155 -30.86 8.72 -15.33
N CYS A 156 -30.66 7.69 -14.50
CA CYS A 156 -31.72 6.95 -13.83
C CYS A 156 -32.40 7.75 -12.67
N GLY A 157 -31.97 8.98 -12.41
CA GLY A 157 -32.58 9.84 -11.41
C GLY A 157 -31.90 9.81 -10.05
N TYR A 158 -30.84 9.02 -9.87
CA TYR A 158 -30.10 9.01 -8.59
C TYR A 158 -29.31 10.31 -8.39
N ARG A 159 -29.02 10.63 -7.15
CA ARG A 159 -28.28 11.84 -6.73
C ARG A 159 -27.27 11.49 -5.66
N ALA A 160 -26.22 12.31 -5.54
CA ALA A 160 -25.21 12.14 -4.49
C ALA A 160 -25.85 12.09 -3.10
N ARG A 161 -25.37 11.18 -2.26
CA ARG A 161 -25.91 10.93 -0.91
C ARG A 161 -24.85 11.01 0.17
N TYR A 162 -23.66 10.52 -0.12
CA TYR A 162 -22.57 10.36 0.86
C TYR A 162 -21.67 11.58 0.93
N SER A 163 -21.55 12.33 -0.16
CA SER A 163 -20.75 13.55 -0.25
C SER A 163 -21.51 14.84 0.11
N ARG A 164 -22.71 14.73 0.63
CA ARG A 164 -23.51 15.90 1.02
C ARG A 164 -22.94 16.51 2.30
N ILE A 165 -22.66 17.80 2.25
CA ILE A 165 -22.24 18.56 3.41
C ILE A 165 -23.50 18.86 4.22
N ILE A 166 -23.55 18.32 5.45
CA ILE A 166 -24.57 18.70 6.42
C ILE A 166 -24.08 19.99 7.08
N ASP A 167 -24.86 21.04 6.97
CA ASP A 167 -24.58 22.28 7.71
C ASP A 167 -24.71 21.98 9.21
N SER A 168 -23.59 22.15 9.94
CA SER A 168 -23.53 21.81 11.37
C SER A 168 -24.39 22.68 12.28
N GLU A 169 -24.84 23.85 11.79
CA GLU A 169 -25.66 24.78 12.56
C GLU A 169 -27.16 24.59 12.30
N THR A 170 -27.53 24.27 11.05
CA THR A 170 -28.94 24.16 10.66
C THR A 170 -29.43 22.73 10.48
N GLY A 171 -28.51 21.75 10.34
CA GLY A 171 -28.82 20.36 9.98
C GLY A 171 -29.35 20.21 8.55
N GLU A 172 -29.31 21.25 7.74
CA GLU A 172 -29.69 21.19 6.33
C GLU A 172 -28.60 20.61 5.45
N ILE A 173 -29.02 19.82 4.47
CA ILE A 173 -28.13 19.24 3.46
C ILE A 173 -27.98 20.26 2.33
N LYS A 174 -26.74 20.69 2.09
CA LYS A 174 -26.37 21.56 0.95
C LYS A 174 -26.08 20.74 -0.29
#